data_0161df75cfdd7b595157bde3c69239b6
#
_entry.id   0161df75cfdd7b595157bde3c69239b6
#
_cell.length_a   1.000
_cell.length_b   1.000
_cell.length_c   1.000
_cell.angle_alpha   90.00
_cell.angle_beta   90.00
_cell.angle_gamma   90.00
#
_symmetry.space_group_name_H-M   'P 1'
#
loop_
_entity.id
_entity.type
_entity.pdbx_description
1 polymer ?
#
loop_
_entity_poly.entity_id
_entity_poly.type
_entity_poly.pdbx_seq_one_letter_code
_entity_poly.pdbx_strand_id
1 'polypeptide(L)'
;MEKFLIHVSGILSKFDKESVVHVLGNGKSKLEALDKRNNQLDLFIQINSALPNLRSLFVIATRQEFLLKLENTSQDCIVVAPETFHANFDFIKIPISESAYLEGFLRGNNSPTFRFDFVLVTILEILQFCANQCDTQINVDLAGFDMIIEESSSNKYHHDFLEAFLNSQKNLYKLLIRNENIFPNLIIVSKDSVASINQNIPISKGAKLPPKLNIQKLNEINNIMLADALVVKAKNEPVIVAELTNNHLGDTSRLIEMVDLCILQGADVIKIQKREPDHFYTKSELNSSYVSPFGDTLGEYRNGVELSLDQIKYLHNYCVQKQIPWFSSVLDLPSYNKLNIFNLFAIKIPSTISQHKNFISSISKSKTEMILVSTGATTMDYINWIIDLFESKHLVLMQCTSSYPCESSDCNIKVLSKLENLLMERKNNATLGYSSHDIGELASQLALALGARIFEKHIKLGSIPWVHFDSVALDLEKLELAKYVEALILAKNILGSGVKTVLPTEHHKYKPNENHY
;
A
#
# COMPACT_ATOMS: atom_id res chain seq x y z
N MET A 1 -7.00 10.21 26.74
CA MET A 1 -5.60 10.47 26.33
C MET A 1 -4.82 11.17 27.45
N GLU A 2 -5.16 12.40 27.85
CA GLU A 2 -4.39 13.18 28.84
C GLU A 2 -4.13 12.44 30.15
N LYS A 3 -5.16 11.86 30.79
CA LYS A 3 -5.01 11.06 32.01
C LYS A 3 -4.10 9.84 31.82
N PHE A 4 -4.13 9.21 30.65
CA PHE A 4 -3.24 8.10 30.30
C PHE A 4 -1.80 8.57 30.20
N LEU A 5 -1.52 9.65 29.49
CA LEU A 5 -0.18 10.21 29.35
C LEU A 5 0.41 10.66 30.70
N ILE A 6 -0.42 11.27 31.57
CA ILE A 6 -0.03 11.62 32.95
C ILE A 6 0.30 10.35 33.76
N HIS A 7 -0.49 9.30 33.63
CA HIS A 7 -0.23 8.03 34.32
C HIS A 7 1.07 7.37 33.86
N VAL A 8 1.29 7.26 32.54
CA VAL A 8 2.54 6.72 31.97
C VAL A 8 3.73 7.57 32.39
N SER A 9 3.65 8.91 32.33
CA SER A 9 4.70 9.81 32.79
C SER A 9 5.02 9.62 34.28
N GLY A 10 3.99 9.44 35.13
CA GLY A 10 4.16 9.19 36.55
C GLY A 10 4.85 7.86 36.88
N ILE A 11 4.72 6.84 36.02
CA ILE A 11 5.48 5.59 36.13
C ILE A 11 6.91 5.82 35.66
N LEU A 12 7.11 6.43 34.50
CA LEU A 12 8.43 6.65 33.90
C LEU A 12 9.31 7.60 34.72
N SER A 13 8.72 8.56 35.45
CA SER A 13 9.46 9.46 36.36
C SER A 13 10.20 8.73 37.51
N LYS A 14 9.85 7.47 37.75
CA LYS A 14 10.51 6.63 38.76
C LYS A 14 11.65 5.77 38.20
N PHE A 15 11.89 5.86 36.87
CA PHE A 15 12.95 5.11 36.22
C PHE A 15 14.32 5.68 36.58
N ASP A 16 15.27 4.78 36.77
CA ASP A 16 16.69 5.08 36.86
C ASP A 16 17.40 4.85 35.52
N LYS A 17 18.71 5.07 35.49
CA LYS A 17 19.51 4.90 34.25
C LYS A 17 19.66 3.44 33.79
N GLU A 18 19.27 2.47 34.62
CA GLU A 18 19.38 1.04 34.34
C GLU A 18 18.02 0.44 33.90
N SER A 19 16.92 1.14 34.20
CA SER A 19 15.57 0.70 33.85
C SER A 19 15.34 0.73 32.34
N VAL A 20 14.66 -0.30 31.82
CA VAL A 20 14.40 -0.48 30.39
C VAL A 20 12.91 -0.65 30.12
N VAL A 21 12.40 0.03 29.07
CA VAL A 21 11.08 -0.25 28.49
C VAL A 21 11.25 -1.20 27.29
N HIS A 22 10.76 -2.42 27.43
CA HIS A 22 10.77 -3.42 26.36
C HIS A 22 9.53 -3.27 25.48
N VAL A 23 9.72 -2.97 24.20
CA VAL A 23 8.64 -2.95 23.19
C VAL A 23 8.64 -4.28 22.45
N LEU A 24 7.57 -5.07 22.63
CA LEU A 24 7.44 -6.42 22.09
C LEU A 24 6.58 -6.42 20.82
N GLY A 25 7.21 -6.57 19.67
CA GLY A 25 6.57 -6.85 18.40
C GLY A 25 6.15 -8.33 18.26
N ASN A 26 5.85 -8.77 17.05
CA ASN A 26 5.37 -10.12 16.75
C ASN A 26 6.45 -11.07 16.18
N GLY A 27 7.70 -10.62 16.06
CA GLY A 27 8.81 -11.41 15.48
C GLY A 27 9.41 -12.43 16.46
N LYS A 28 10.32 -13.26 15.95
CA LYS A 28 10.96 -14.37 16.73
C LYS A 28 11.81 -13.89 17.89
N SER A 29 12.50 -12.78 17.75
CA SER A 29 13.35 -12.19 18.81
C SER A 29 12.57 -11.82 20.08
N LYS A 30 11.22 -11.76 20.00
CA LYS A 30 10.34 -11.58 21.16
C LYS A 30 10.60 -12.63 22.26
N LEU A 31 10.79 -13.89 21.89
CA LEU A 31 11.00 -14.98 22.85
C LEU A 31 12.38 -14.88 23.53
N GLU A 32 13.41 -14.48 22.79
CA GLU A 32 14.76 -14.29 23.33
C GLU A 32 14.84 -13.12 24.31
N ALA A 33 14.08 -12.06 24.08
CA ALA A 33 13.99 -10.93 25.02
C ALA A 33 13.32 -11.32 26.33
N LEU A 34 12.40 -12.28 26.30
CA LEU A 34 11.72 -12.80 27.50
C LEU A 34 12.64 -13.62 28.41
N ASP A 35 13.66 -14.28 27.84
CA ASP A 35 14.61 -15.12 28.60
C ASP A 35 15.75 -14.31 29.27
N LYS A 36 16.01 -13.09 28.78
CA LYS A 36 17.13 -12.24 29.26
C LYS A 36 16.81 -11.35 30.47
N ARG A 37 15.68 -11.60 31.16
CA ARG A 37 15.21 -10.73 32.25
C ARG A 37 15.99 -10.92 33.53
N ASN A 38 16.49 -9.81 34.05
CA ASN A 38 17.10 -9.78 35.39
C ASN A 38 16.69 -8.57 36.26
N ASN A 39 15.80 -7.69 35.81
CA ASN A 39 15.50 -6.47 36.59
C ASN A 39 14.00 -6.37 36.94
N GLN A 40 13.68 -6.21 38.21
CA GLN A 40 12.29 -6.07 38.73
C GLN A 40 11.61 -4.77 38.29
N LEU A 41 12.36 -3.82 37.72
CA LEU A 41 11.87 -2.50 37.28
C LEU A 41 11.51 -2.44 35.79
N ASP A 42 11.80 -3.48 35.01
CA ASP A 42 11.52 -3.50 33.60
C ASP A 42 10.01 -3.51 33.31
N LEU A 43 9.59 -2.71 32.33
CA LEU A 43 8.21 -2.60 31.89
C LEU A 43 8.09 -3.02 30.42
N PHE A 44 6.90 -3.47 30.05
CA PHE A 44 6.63 -3.98 28.71
C PHE A 44 5.53 -3.21 28.01
N ILE A 45 5.72 -2.93 26.73
CA ILE A 45 4.69 -2.49 25.80
C ILE A 45 4.48 -3.64 24.83
N GLN A 46 3.26 -4.14 24.72
CA GLN A 46 2.94 -5.29 23.88
C GLN A 46 2.07 -4.88 22.70
N ILE A 47 2.28 -5.52 21.55
CA ILE A 47 1.51 -5.28 20.33
C ILE A 47 0.61 -6.48 20.06
N ASN A 48 -0.70 -6.24 19.95
CA ASN A 48 -1.74 -7.22 19.60
C ASN A 48 -1.87 -8.44 20.52
N SER A 49 -1.17 -8.47 21.64
CA SER A 49 -1.25 -9.58 22.60
C SER A 49 -0.94 -9.10 24.01
N ALA A 50 -1.62 -9.66 25.00
CA ALA A 50 -1.28 -9.49 26.40
C ALA A 50 -0.76 -10.84 26.94
N LEU A 51 0.52 -10.90 27.28
CA LEU A 51 1.09 -12.09 27.91
C LEU A 51 0.86 -12.01 29.43
N PRO A 52 0.25 -13.04 30.06
CA PRO A 52 -0.32 -12.94 31.39
C PRO A 52 0.70 -12.72 32.53
N ASN A 53 1.97 -12.96 32.30
CA ASN A 53 3.01 -12.86 33.33
C ASN A 53 3.95 -11.66 33.15
N LEU A 54 3.56 -10.68 32.30
CA LEU A 54 4.35 -9.49 32.05
C LEU A 54 3.75 -8.25 32.70
N ARG A 55 4.56 -7.49 33.41
CA ARG A 55 4.17 -6.16 33.86
C ARG A 55 4.13 -5.20 32.68
N SER A 56 2.95 -5.07 32.06
CA SER A 56 2.76 -4.22 30.90
C SER A 56 2.52 -2.79 31.29
N LEU A 57 3.22 -1.86 30.64
CA LEU A 57 2.94 -0.44 30.71
C LEU A 57 1.60 -0.16 30.00
N PHE A 58 1.47 -0.71 28.78
CA PHE A 58 0.20 -0.80 28.05
C PHE A 58 0.29 -1.84 26.92
N VAL A 59 -0.86 -2.18 26.35
CA VAL A 59 -0.98 -3.02 25.14
C VAL A 59 -1.59 -2.18 24.05
N ILE A 60 -1.03 -2.21 22.85
CA ILE A 60 -1.57 -1.49 21.69
C ILE A 60 -2.21 -2.47 20.70
N ALA A 61 -3.48 -2.25 20.36
CA ALA A 61 -4.19 -3.02 19.36
C ALA A 61 -4.12 -2.30 17.99
N THR A 62 -3.60 -2.99 16.98
CA THR A 62 -3.38 -2.42 15.64
C THR A 62 -4.50 -2.75 14.66
N ARG A 63 -5.41 -3.67 15.02
CA ARG A 63 -6.58 -4.04 14.24
C ARG A 63 -7.78 -4.26 15.16
N GLN A 64 -8.97 -4.02 14.65
CA GLN A 64 -10.23 -4.19 15.38
C GLN A 64 -10.36 -5.61 15.96
N GLU A 65 -10.00 -6.64 15.20
CA GLU A 65 -10.05 -8.05 15.62
C GLU A 65 -9.12 -8.35 16.81
N PHE A 66 -7.97 -7.69 16.89
CA PHE A 66 -7.05 -7.84 18.02
C PHE A 66 -7.57 -7.12 19.26
N LEU A 67 -8.22 -5.96 19.09
CA LEU A 67 -8.87 -5.27 20.20
C LEU A 67 -9.95 -6.17 20.83
N LEU A 68 -10.80 -6.80 20.03
CA LEU A 68 -11.85 -7.70 20.52
C LEU A 68 -11.28 -8.94 21.24
N LYS A 69 -10.14 -9.47 20.79
CA LYS A 69 -9.46 -10.60 21.48
C LYS A 69 -8.91 -10.21 22.86
N LEU A 70 -8.60 -8.94 23.08
CA LEU A 70 -8.10 -8.45 24.37
C LEU A 70 -9.19 -8.32 25.42
N GLU A 71 -10.47 -8.33 25.05
CA GLU A 71 -11.63 -8.27 25.97
C GLU A 71 -11.57 -9.35 27.07
N ASN A 72 -11.04 -10.53 26.75
CA ASN A 72 -11.00 -11.68 27.67
C ASN A 72 -9.63 -11.89 28.35
N THR A 73 -8.63 -11.03 28.09
CA THR A 73 -7.25 -11.37 28.45
C THR A 73 -6.65 -10.57 29.60
N SER A 74 -7.25 -9.48 30.06
CA SER A 74 -6.68 -8.78 31.21
C SER A 74 -7.60 -7.78 31.89
N GLN A 75 -7.82 -7.96 33.17
CA GLN A 75 -8.33 -6.92 34.05
C GLN A 75 -7.23 -5.91 34.49
N ASP A 76 -5.95 -6.17 34.18
CA ASP A 76 -4.81 -5.47 34.77
C ASP A 76 -3.91 -4.71 33.80
N CYS A 77 -4.23 -4.61 32.51
CA CYS A 77 -3.43 -3.82 31.57
C CYS A 77 -4.23 -2.72 30.88
N ILE A 78 -3.58 -1.58 30.65
CA ILE A 78 -4.15 -0.50 29.86
C ILE A 78 -4.11 -0.91 28.38
N VAL A 79 -5.27 -0.90 27.72
CA VAL A 79 -5.38 -1.15 26.30
C VAL A 79 -5.46 0.18 25.55
N VAL A 80 -4.72 0.30 24.48
CA VAL A 80 -4.64 1.49 23.63
C VAL A 80 -4.97 1.10 22.19
N ALA A 81 -5.82 1.86 21.52
CA ALA A 81 -6.22 1.59 20.14
C ALA A 81 -6.63 2.86 19.39
N PRO A 82 -6.72 2.83 18.05
CA PRO A 82 -7.26 3.93 17.26
C PRO A 82 -8.66 4.36 17.73
N GLU A 83 -8.95 5.65 17.68
CA GLU A 83 -10.24 6.21 18.09
C GLU A 83 -11.44 5.67 17.30
N THR A 84 -11.20 5.16 16.09
CA THR A 84 -12.23 4.56 15.22
C THR A 84 -12.60 3.13 15.60
N PHE A 85 -11.87 2.49 16.51
CA PHE A 85 -12.17 1.13 16.94
C PHE A 85 -13.28 1.11 18.01
N HIS A 86 -13.96 -0.03 18.12
CA HIS A 86 -15.09 -0.24 19.02
C HIS A 86 -14.92 -1.55 19.80
N ALA A 87 -15.18 -1.52 21.09
CA ALA A 87 -15.21 -2.70 21.96
C ALA A 87 -16.21 -2.50 23.09
N ASN A 88 -16.63 -3.59 23.74
CA ASN A 88 -17.54 -3.57 24.88
C ASN A 88 -16.81 -3.36 26.22
N PHE A 89 -15.55 -2.98 26.19
CA PHE A 89 -14.73 -2.66 27.35
C PHE A 89 -14.01 -1.33 27.17
N ASP A 90 -13.53 -0.76 28.26
CA ASP A 90 -12.84 0.53 28.25
C ASP A 90 -11.41 0.40 27.69
N PHE A 91 -11.09 1.26 26.74
CA PHE A 91 -9.73 1.38 26.22
C PHE A 91 -9.39 2.86 25.92
N ILE A 92 -8.11 3.15 25.85
CA ILE A 92 -7.62 4.49 25.53
C ILE A 92 -7.67 4.70 24.02
N LYS A 93 -8.46 5.68 23.61
CA LYS A 93 -8.58 6.09 22.21
C LYS A 93 -7.47 7.05 21.82
N ILE A 94 -6.69 6.70 20.80
CA ILE A 94 -5.67 7.57 20.21
C ILE A 94 -6.21 8.15 18.91
N PRO A 95 -6.19 9.47 18.71
CA PRO A 95 -6.54 10.10 17.44
C PRO A 95 -5.70 9.54 16.29
N ILE A 96 -6.34 9.30 15.16
CA ILE A 96 -5.64 8.87 13.95
C ILE A 96 -4.90 10.07 13.36
N SER A 97 -3.66 9.88 12.94
CA SER A 97 -2.93 10.91 12.20
C SER A 97 -3.60 11.13 10.83
N GLU A 98 -3.99 12.36 10.54
CA GLU A 98 -4.50 12.75 9.22
C GLU A 98 -3.44 12.63 8.12
N SER A 99 -2.18 12.68 8.50
CA SER A 99 -1.05 12.43 7.61
C SER A 99 -0.56 11.01 7.83
N ALA A 100 -0.51 10.22 6.78
CA ALA A 100 0.10 8.88 6.80
C ALA A 100 1.59 8.95 7.19
N TYR A 101 2.14 10.13 7.36
CA TYR A 101 3.56 10.41 7.52
C TYR A 101 3.84 11.33 8.71
N LEU A 102 5.01 11.21 9.25
CA LEU A 102 5.68 11.87 10.36
C LEU A 102 5.45 13.39 10.58
N GLU A 103 4.57 14.06 9.83
CA GLU A 103 4.36 15.52 9.98
C GLU A 103 3.91 15.96 11.37
N GLY A 104 3.02 15.21 12.02
CA GLY A 104 2.57 15.50 13.38
C GLY A 104 3.70 15.42 14.40
N PHE A 105 4.63 14.52 14.15
CA PHE A 105 5.80 14.25 14.97
C PHE A 105 6.78 15.42 15.05
N LEU A 106 6.94 16.15 13.96
CA LEU A 106 7.96 17.20 13.85
C LEU A 106 7.47 18.59 14.29
N ARG A 107 6.18 18.75 14.57
CA ARG A 107 5.63 20.04 15.01
C ARG A 107 5.75 20.32 16.50
N GLY A 108 6.28 19.39 17.29
CA GLY A 108 6.83 19.63 18.63
C GLY A 108 5.85 19.90 19.77
N ASN A 109 4.54 19.96 19.55
CA ASN A 109 3.56 20.34 20.56
C ASN A 109 2.29 19.48 20.63
N ASN A 110 2.23 18.37 19.89
CA ASN A 110 0.97 17.64 19.76
C ASN A 110 0.98 16.34 20.56
N SER A 111 -0.19 15.98 21.05
CA SER A 111 -0.44 14.65 21.63
C SER A 111 -0.10 13.55 20.63
N PRO A 112 0.37 12.38 21.09
CA PRO A 112 0.63 11.22 20.24
C PRO A 112 -0.57 10.87 19.38
N THR A 113 -0.33 10.48 18.13
CA THR A 113 -1.37 10.07 17.18
C THR A 113 -1.13 8.65 16.72
N PHE A 114 -2.21 7.91 16.43
CA PHE A 114 -2.10 6.54 15.94
C PHE A 114 -1.71 6.52 14.46
N ARG A 115 -0.73 5.67 14.12
CA ARG A 115 -0.26 5.43 12.77
C ARG A 115 -0.41 3.96 12.43
N PHE A 116 -1.28 3.64 11.50
CA PHE A 116 -1.55 2.25 11.12
C PHE A 116 -0.35 1.57 10.46
N ASP A 117 0.40 2.31 9.67
CA ASP A 117 1.58 1.85 8.95
C ASP A 117 2.82 1.73 9.85
N PHE A 118 2.87 2.48 10.95
CA PHE A 118 4.02 2.55 11.84
C PHE A 118 3.64 2.54 13.32
N VAL A 119 3.12 1.41 13.80
CA VAL A 119 2.75 1.28 15.22
C VAL A 119 3.94 1.51 16.17
N LEU A 120 5.15 1.13 15.76
CA LEU A 120 6.35 1.42 16.55
C LEU A 120 6.57 2.93 16.70
N VAL A 121 6.34 3.72 15.65
CA VAL A 121 6.44 5.18 15.73
C VAL A 121 5.43 5.74 16.72
N THR A 122 4.18 5.25 16.71
CA THR A 122 3.16 5.64 17.71
C THR A 122 3.64 5.37 19.13
N ILE A 123 4.25 4.21 19.39
CA ILE A 123 4.78 3.84 20.70
C ILE A 123 5.93 4.76 21.11
N LEU A 124 6.87 5.02 20.19
CA LEU A 124 8.00 5.90 20.46
C LEU A 124 7.56 7.36 20.68
N GLU A 125 6.52 7.83 19.95
CA GLU A 125 5.90 9.14 20.21
C GLU A 125 5.31 9.24 21.63
N ILE A 126 4.60 8.21 22.08
CA ILE A 126 4.05 8.15 23.44
C ILE A 126 5.19 8.21 24.46
N LEU A 127 6.22 7.39 24.29
CA LEU A 127 7.35 7.35 25.20
C LEU A 127 8.12 8.69 25.20
N GLN A 128 8.40 9.27 24.05
CA GLN A 128 9.07 10.57 23.95
C GLN A 128 8.25 11.69 24.58
N PHE A 129 6.93 11.71 24.34
CA PHE A 129 6.06 12.69 24.99
C PHE A 129 6.12 12.57 26.50
N CYS A 130 6.01 11.34 27.03
CA CYS A 130 6.08 11.09 28.47
C CYS A 130 7.45 11.40 29.05
N ALA A 131 8.53 11.09 28.34
CA ALA A 131 9.91 11.41 28.73
C ALA A 131 10.14 12.93 28.82
N ASN A 132 9.60 13.70 27.87
CA ASN A 132 9.63 15.17 27.90
C ASN A 132 8.87 15.72 29.13
N GLN A 133 7.72 15.14 29.50
CA GLN A 133 6.94 15.58 30.66
C GLN A 133 7.68 15.33 31.99
N CYS A 134 8.52 14.31 32.05
CA CYS A 134 9.27 13.91 33.24
C CYS A 134 10.70 14.44 33.29
N ASP A 135 11.15 15.13 32.22
CA ASP A 135 12.56 15.52 32.01
C ASP A 135 13.54 14.37 32.24
N THR A 136 13.23 13.20 31.65
CA THR A 136 13.96 11.96 31.87
C THR A 136 14.39 11.32 30.55
N GLN A 137 15.49 10.55 30.57
CA GLN A 137 15.89 9.69 29.46
C GLN A 137 15.40 8.26 29.71
N ILE A 138 14.86 7.61 28.69
CA ILE A 138 14.31 6.26 28.77
C ILE A 138 15.11 5.33 27.86
N ASN A 139 15.59 4.23 28.42
CA ASN A 139 16.16 3.14 27.62
C ASN A 139 15.02 2.31 27.03
N VAL A 140 15.05 2.08 25.71
CA VAL A 140 14.03 1.33 24.96
C VAL A 140 14.68 0.14 24.28
N ASP A 141 14.23 -1.06 24.63
CA ASP A 141 14.61 -2.29 23.93
C ASP A 141 13.49 -2.72 22.99
N LEU A 142 13.83 -2.90 21.71
CA LEU A 142 12.90 -3.30 20.66
C LEU A 142 13.10 -4.79 20.35
N ALA A 143 12.13 -5.62 20.67
CA ALA A 143 12.19 -7.06 20.42
C ALA A 143 10.99 -7.52 19.58
N GLY A 144 11.19 -8.48 18.70
CA GLY A 144 10.15 -8.98 17.80
C GLY A 144 9.84 -8.06 16.62
N PHE A 145 10.77 -7.17 16.25
CA PHE A 145 10.73 -6.33 15.04
C PHE A 145 11.69 -6.86 13.97
N ASP A 146 11.85 -8.17 13.90
CA ASP A 146 12.77 -8.85 12.98
C ASP A 146 12.35 -8.69 11.53
N MET A 147 11.08 -8.31 11.30
CA MET A 147 10.51 -8.11 9.96
C MET A 147 10.72 -9.34 9.05
N ILE A 148 10.59 -10.53 9.64
CA ILE A 148 10.68 -11.81 8.94
C ILE A 148 9.26 -12.32 8.73
N ILE A 149 8.93 -12.68 7.49
CA ILE A 149 7.67 -13.33 7.17
C ILE A 149 7.82 -14.82 7.47
N GLU A 150 6.94 -15.34 8.32
CA GLU A 150 6.89 -16.79 8.52
C GLU A 150 6.21 -17.46 7.33
N GLU A 151 6.77 -18.59 6.87
CA GLU A 151 6.25 -19.39 5.74
C GLU A 151 4.83 -19.95 5.95
N SER A 152 4.24 -19.77 7.12
CA SER A 152 2.94 -20.32 7.51
C SER A 152 1.73 -19.49 7.06
N SER A 153 1.90 -18.34 6.42
CA SER A 153 0.75 -17.60 5.88
C SER A 153 0.24 -18.30 4.61
N SER A 154 -0.94 -18.87 4.71
CA SER A 154 -1.58 -19.70 3.69
C SER A 154 -1.95 -18.98 2.37
N ASN A 155 -1.49 -17.76 2.17
CA ASN A 155 -1.80 -16.94 1.01
C ASN A 155 -0.52 -16.39 0.38
N LYS A 156 0.06 -17.17 -0.54
CA LYS A 156 1.31 -16.89 -1.24
C LYS A 156 1.33 -15.53 -1.99
N TYR A 157 0.16 -15.02 -2.37
CA TYR A 157 0.02 -13.75 -3.12
C TYR A 157 0.26 -12.51 -2.28
N HIS A 158 -0.11 -12.57 -1.00
CA HIS A 158 0.21 -11.51 -0.07
C HIS A 158 1.67 -11.56 0.39
N HIS A 159 2.35 -12.70 0.21
CA HIS A 159 3.68 -12.92 0.75
C HIS A 159 4.71 -11.96 0.12
N ASP A 160 4.81 -11.92 -1.21
CA ASP A 160 5.82 -11.12 -1.90
C ASP A 160 5.57 -9.61 -1.76
N PHE A 161 4.28 -9.22 -1.76
CA PHE A 161 3.90 -7.83 -1.49
C PHE A 161 4.16 -7.46 -0.02
N LEU A 162 3.80 -8.33 0.92
CA LEU A 162 4.11 -8.16 2.34
C LEU A 162 5.61 -8.10 2.58
N GLU A 163 6.40 -8.92 1.90
CA GLU A 163 7.86 -8.88 2.01
C GLU A 163 8.43 -7.54 1.55
N ALA A 164 7.98 -7.03 0.42
CA ALA A 164 8.40 -5.74 -0.09
C ALA A 164 7.94 -4.59 0.81
N PHE A 165 6.70 -4.62 1.30
CA PHE A 165 6.14 -3.66 2.25
C PHE A 165 6.89 -3.71 3.59
N LEU A 166 7.17 -4.90 4.12
CA LEU A 166 7.95 -5.08 5.34
C LEU A 166 9.40 -4.63 5.17
N ASN A 167 10.01 -4.85 4.02
CA ASN A 167 11.34 -4.31 3.72
C ASN A 167 11.32 -2.78 3.65
N SER A 168 10.25 -2.19 3.14
CA SER A 168 10.00 -0.75 3.16
C SER A 168 9.92 -0.22 4.59
N GLN A 169 9.07 -0.82 5.42
CA GLN A 169 8.96 -0.46 6.83
C GLN A 169 10.29 -0.65 7.58
N LYS A 170 11.00 -1.75 7.32
CA LYS A 170 12.32 -2.04 7.87
C LYS A 170 13.34 -0.91 7.61
N ASN A 171 13.37 -0.38 6.40
CA ASN A 171 14.27 0.70 6.04
C ASN A 171 13.84 2.03 6.67
N LEU A 172 12.53 2.29 6.76
CA LEU A 172 12.01 3.47 7.44
C LEU A 172 12.30 3.43 8.95
N TYR A 173 12.12 2.27 9.60
CA TYR A 173 12.51 2.08 10.98
C TYR A 173 14.01 2.28 11.20
N LYS A 174 14.86 1.72 10.32
CA LYS A 174 16.30 1.98 10.35
C LYS A 174 16.63 3.46 10.24
N LEU A 175 15.90 4.19 9.40
CA LEU A 175 16.10 5.61 9.20
C LEU A 175 15.65 6.42 10.41
N LEU A 176 14.51 6.08 11.03
CA LEU A 176 14.00 6.70 12.24
C LEU A 176 14.95 6.52 13.43
N ILE A 177 15.48 5.31 13.58
CA ILE A 177 16.36 4.95 14.67
C ILE A 177 17.78 5.53 14.48
N ARG A 178 18.24 5.70 13.23
CA ARG A 178 19.51 6.35 12.92
C ARG A 178 19.52 7.86 13.16
N ASN A 179 18.36 8.50 13.13
CA ASN A 179 18.26 9.93 13.40
C ASN A 179 18.02 10.15 14.90
N GLU A 180 19.10 10.14 15.68
CA GLU A 180 19.17 10.28 17.14
C GLU A 180 18.37 11.47 17.71
N ASN A 181 18.02 12.43 16.86
CA ASN A 181 17.33 13.65 17.29
C ASN A 181 15.82 13.63 17.06
N ILE A 182 15.25 12.55 16.53
CA ILE A 182 13.79 12.41 16.42
C ILE A 182 13.19 12.14 17.80
N PHE A 183 13.90 11.35 18.60
CA PHE A 183 13.53 10.95 19.95
C PHE A 183 14.65 11.30 20.95
N PRO A 184 14.88 12.59 21.24
CA PRO A 184 16.07 13.02 21.99
C PRO A 184 16.15 12.45 23.41
N ASN A 185 15.02 12.04 23.99
CA ASN A 185 14.96 11.48 25.34
C ASN A 185 14.83 9.96 25.36
N LEU A 186 14.90 9.29 24.18
CA LEU A 186 14.90 7.84 24.11
C LEU A 186 16.28 7.32 23.68
N ILE A 187 16.76 6.30 24.40
CA ILE A 187 18.00 5.59 24.08
C ILE A 187 17.61 4.16 23.65
N ILE A 188 17.82 3.84 22.37
CA ILE A 188 17.54 2.49 21.86
C ILE A 188 18.71 1.59 22.21
N VAL A 189 18.45 0.62 23.08
CA VAL A 189 19.47 -0.32 23.61
C VAL A 189 19.41 -1.72 23.00
N SER A 190 18.54 -1.93 22.02
CA SER A 190 18.32 -3.24 21.37
C SER A 190 19.59 -3.79 20.71
N LYS A 191 19.84 -5.09 20.91
CA LYS A 191 20.97 -5.80 20.30
C LYS A 191 20.57 -6.68 19.12
N ASP A 192 19.35 -7.17 19.08
CA ASP A 192 18.89 -8.26 18.22
C ASP A 192 17.69 -7.94 17.33
N SER A 193 17.34 -6.65 17.16
CA SER A 193 16.28 -6.21 16.27
C SER A 193 16.80 -5.54 15.00
N VAL A 194 15.93 -5.26 14.06
CA VAL A 194 16.26 -4.44 12.86
C VAL A 194 16.91 -3.11 13.24
N ALA A 195 16.57 -2.61 14.44
CA ALA A 195 17.17 -1.43 15.06
C ALA A 195 18.65 -1.64 15.40
N SER A 196 19.05 -2.86 15.80
CA SER A 196 20.40 -3.17 16.27
C SER A 196 21.43 -3.39 15.16
N ILE A 197 21.01 -3.63 13.94
CA ILE A 197 21.93 -3.88 12.78
C ILE A 197 22.86 -2.68 12.48
N ASN A 198 22.68 -1.56 13.17
CA ASN A 198 23.44 -0.32 12.94
C ASN A 198 24.22 0.21 14.16
N GLN A 199 24.49 -0.60 15.14
CA GLN A 199 25.19 -0.18 16.39
C GLN A 199 26.68 0.21 16.23
N ASN A 200 27.23 0.26 15.03
CA ASN A 200 28.61 0.70 14.80
C ASN A 200 28.78 2.24 14.66
N ILE A 201 27.75 3.03 15.01
CA ILE A 201 27.85 4.47 15.03
C ILE A 201 27.88 4.92 16.50
N PRO A 202 28.97 5.52 16.99
CA PRO A 202 29.07 5.99 18.37
C PRO A 202 28.05 7.12 18.60
N ILE A 203 27.25 6.98 19.65
CA ILE A 203 26.31 8.02 20.13
C ILE A 203 27.14 9.18 20.67
N SER A 204 27.21 10.29 19.98
CA SER A 204 27.89 11.48 20.45
C SER A 204 26.98 12.28 21.38
N LYS A 205 27.32 12.35 22.65
CA LYS A 205 26.67 13.24 23.61
C LYS A 205 26.87 14.70 23.18
N GLY A 206 25.81 15.41 22.85
CA GLY A 206 25.83 16.85 22.71
C GLY A 206 25.76 17.43 21.29
N ALA A 207 25.26 16.70 20.30
CA ALA A 207 25.05 17.24 18.97
C ALA A 207 23.89 18.25 18.94
N LYS A 208 24.15 19.44 18.36
CA LYS A 208 23.10 20.40 18.05
C LYS A 208 22.04 19.75 17.18
N LEU A 209 20.77 20.07 17.43
CA LEU A 209 19.62 19.65 16.61
C LEU A 209 19.98 19.64 15.12
N PRO A 210 19.87 18.50 14.41
CA PRO A 210 20.12 18.47 12.99
C PRO A 210 19.09 19.32 12.25
N PRO A 211 19.38 19.71 11.01
CA PRO A 211 18.39 20.38 10.19
C PRO A 211 17.15 19.49 10.14
N LYS A 212 15.97 20.11 10.31
CA LYS A 212 14.63 19.46 10.32
C LYS A 212 14.61 18.25 9.40
N LEU A 213 14.25 17.10 9.94
CA LEU A 213 14.09 15.89 9.13
C LEU A 213 13.21 16.24 7.93
N ASN A 214 13.72 16.01 6.73
CA ASN A 214 12.95 16.31 5.54
C ASN A 214 11.94 15.18 5.32
N ILE A 215 10.74 15.31 5.92
CA ILE A 215 9.61 14.39 5.81
C ILE A 215 9.33 14.07 4.34
N GLN A 216 9.44 15.08 3.48
CA GLN A 216 9.26 14.92 2.06
C GLN A 216 10.24 13.88 1.49
N LYS A 217 11.47 13.83 1.99
CA LYS A 217 12.47 12.83 1.59
C LYS A 217 12.15 11.43 2.11
N LEU A 218 11.55 11.31 3.30
CA LEU A 218 11.09 10.01 3.84
C LEU A 218 9.92 9.45 3.04
N ASN A 219 8.98 10.31 2.66
CA ASN A 219 7.86 9.94 1.81
C ASN A 219 8.33 9.51 0.40
N GLU A 220 9.33 10.21 -0.14
CA GLU A 220 9.96 9.85 -1.40
C GLU A 220 10.58 8.43 -1.33
N ILE A 221 11.31 8.13 -0.26
CA ILE A 221 11.91 6.80 -0.05
C ILE A 221 10.85 5.72 0.01
N ASN A 222 9.76 5.94 0.76
CA ASN A 222 8.68 4.95 0.87
C ASN A 222 8.00 4.71 -0.49
N ASN A 223 7.77 5.74 -1.28
CA ASN A 223 7.18 5.63 -2.61
C ASN A 223 8.09 4.89 -3.59
N ILE A 224 9.40 5.17 -3.58
CA ILE A 224 10.40 4.41 -4.35
C ILE A 224 10.28 2.93 -4.02
N MET A 225 10.21 2.60 -2.75
CA MET A 225 10.19 1.21 -2.29
C MET A 225 8.90 0.48 -2.65
N LEU A 226 7.74 1.16 -2.61
CA LEU A 226 6.47 0.59 -3.08
C LEU A 226 6.48 0.37 -4.59
N ALA A 227 7.01 1.32 -5.35
CA ALA A 227 7.16 1.18 -6.79
C ALA A 227 8.10 0.03 -7.14
N ASP A 228 9.28 -0.05 -6.50
CA ASP A 228 10.24 -1.14 -6.67
C ASP A 228 9.63 -2.51 -6.32
N ALA A 229 8.86 -2.58 -5.24
CA ALA A 229 8.17 -3.79 -4.80
C ALA A 229 7.20 -4.32 -5.86
N LEU A 230 6.40 -3.44 -6.45
CA LEU A 230 5.49 -3.84 -7.54
C LEU A 230 6.24 -4.28 -8.78
N VAL A 231 7.34 -3.61 -9.14
CA VAL A 231 8.21 -4.02 -10.26
C VAL A 231 8.83 -5.38 -9.99
N VAL A 232 9.31 -5.64 -8.77
CA VAL A 232 9.88 -6.94 -8.39
C VAL A 232 8.81 -8.04 -8.43
N LYS A 233 7.61 -7.78 -7.88
CA LYS A 233 6.49 -8.72 -7.98
C LYS A 233 6.15 -8.99 -9.45
N ALA A 234 6.05 -7.96 -10.26
CA ALA A 234 5.72 -8.06 -11.69
C ALA A 234 6.70 -8.93 -12.49
N LYS A 235 7.97 -9.09 -12.05
CA LYS A 235 8.92 -10.03 -12.69
C LYS A 235 8.52 -11.49 -12.51
N ASN A 236 7.87 -11.81 -11.40
CA ASN A 236 7.60 -13.18 -11.00
C ASN A 236 6.11 -13.55 -11.12
N GLU A 237 5.20 -12.62 -10.85
CA GLU A 237 3.76 -12.85 -10.74
C GLU A 237 2.97 -11.73 -11.44
N PRO A 238 1.75 -11.99 -11.93
CA PRO A 238 0.87 -10.93 -12.39
C PRO A 238 0.49 -10.01 -11.23
N VAL A 239 0.53 -8.71 -11.44
CA VAL A 239 0.06 -7.68 -10.50
C VAL A 239 -1.34 -7.26 -10.91
N ILE A 240 -2.29 -7.35 -10.00
CA ILE A 240 -3.71 -7.08 -10.23
C ILE A 240 -4.12 -5.72 -9.67
N VAL A 241 -4.48 -4.79 -10.55
CA VAL A 241 -4.98 -3.46 -10.21
C VAL A 241 -6.51 -3.45 -10.32
N ALA A 242 -7.18 -3.36 -9.18
CA ALA A 242 -8.64 -3.26 -9.11
C ALA A 242 -9.09 -1.80 -9.34
N GLU A 243 -9.67 -1.52 -10.51
CA GLU A 243 -10.16 -0.20 -10.89
C GLU A 243 -11.61 0.00 -10.47
N LEU A 244 -11.85 0.75 -9.40
CA LEU A 244 -13.19 0.96 -8.84
C LEU A 244 -14.02 1.97 -9.66
N THR A 245 -13.38 2.82 -10.43
CA THR A 245 -13.99 3.85 -11.30
C THR A 245 -15.03 4.67 -10.55
N ASN A 246 -16.30 4.55 -10.95
CA ASN A 246 -17.46 5.21 -10.33
C ASN A 246 -18.45 4.20 -9.70
N ASN A 247 -18.06 2.92 -9.61
CA ASN A 247 -18.92 1.87 -9.07
C ASN A 247 -19.14 1.96 -7.56
N HIS A 248 -18.37 2.81 -6.87
CA HIS A 248 -18.62 3.22 -5.50
C HIS A 248 -19.80 4.21 -5.34
N LEU A 249 -20.33 4.77 -6.45
CA LEU A 249 -21.51 5.66 -6.49
C LEU A 249 -21.39 6.95 -5.65
N GLY A 250 -20.18 7.40 -5.31
CA GLY A 250 -19.96 8.49 -4.36
C GLY A 250 -20.24 8.12 -2.90
N ASP A 251 -20.56 6.86 -2.61
CA ASP A 251 -20.86 6.34 -1.27
C ASP A 251 -19.63 5.75 -0.61
N THR A 252 -19.30 6.24 0.60
CA THR A 252 -18.10 5.83 1.34
C THR A 252 -18.21 4.39 1.86
N SER A 253 -19.38 3.97 2.32
CA SER A 253 -19.58 2.62 2.87
C SER A 253 -19.40 1.58 1.78
N ARG A 254 -20.02 1.83 0.61
CA ARG A 254 -19.87 1.00 -0.58
C ARG A 254 -18.43 0.96 -1.08
N LEU A 255 -17.73 2.11 -1.10
CA LEU A 255 -16.31 2.19 -1.46
C LEU A 255 -15.45 1.26 -0.59
N ILE A 256 -15.66 1.30 0.72
CA ILE A 256 -14.90 0.47 1.68
C ILE A 256 -15.23 -1.01 1.54
N GLU A 257 -16.50 -1.36 1.36
CA GLU A 257 -16.93 -2.73 1.07
C GLU A 257 -16.27 -3.26 -0.20
N MET A 258 -16.21 -2.45 -1.27
CA MET A 258 -15.51 -2.82 -2.50
C MET A 258 -14.02 -3.06 -2.25
N VAL A 259 -13.35 -2.23 -1.44
CA VAL A 259 -11.94 -2.42 -1.09
C VAL A 259 -11.73 -3.74 -0.35
N ASP A 260 -12.56 -4.05 0.67
CA ASP A 260 -12.46 -5.30 1.42
C ASP A 260 -12.66 -6.54 0.52
N LEU A 261 -13.64 -6.49 -0.36
CA LEU A 261 -13.90 -7.58 -1.30
C LEU A 261 -12.79 -7.71 -2.36
N CYS A 262 -12.20 -6.60 -2.82
CA CYS A 262 -11.04 -6.63 -3.71
C CYS A 262 -9.85 -7.33 -3.05
N ILE A 263 -9.55 -6.99 -1.79
CA ILE A 263 -8.49 -7.63 -1.00
C ILE A 263 -8.76 -9.14 -0.87
N LEU A 264 -9.98 -9.49 -0.45
CA LEU A 264 -10.38 -10.88 -0.27
C LEU A 264 -10.26 -11.71 -1.55
N GLN A 265 -10.52 -11.09 -2.71
CA GLN A 265 -10.49 -11.73 -4.02
C GLN A 265 -9.14 -11.62 -4.74
N GLY A 266 -8.10 -11.09 -4.09
CA GLY A 266 -6.73 -11.18 -4.56
C GLY A 266 -6.25 -9.98 -5.38
N ALA A 267 -6.86 -8.80 -5.25
CA ALA A 267 -6.28 -7.56 -5.78
C ALA A 267 -4.99 -7.21 -5.05
N ASP A 268 -4.01 -6.72 -5.79
CA ASP A 268 -2.74 -6.23 -5.25
C ASP A 268 -2.76 -4.74 -4.96
N VAL A 269 -3.52 -4.00 -5.75
CA VAL A 269 -3.57 -2.54 -5.69
C VAL A 269 -5.00 -2.07 -5.95
N ILE A 270 -5.45 -1.10 -5.17
CA ILE A 270 -6.72 -0.41 -5.40
C ILE A 270 -6.46 0.82 -6.27
N LYS A 271 -7.31 1.02 -7.27
CA LYS A 271 -7.27 2.22 -8.11
C LYS A 271 -8.63 2.91 -8.12
N ILE A 272 -8.61 4.23 -7.99
CA ILE A 272 -9.75 5.10 -8.19
C ILE A 272 -9.50 6.05 -9.36
N GLN A 273 -10.49 6.85 -9.71
CA GLN A 273 -10.36 7.98 -10.61
C GLN A 273 -10.67 9.27 -9.88
N LYS A 274 -10.03 10.37 -10.29
CA LYS A 274 -10.39 11.71 -9.83
C LYS A 274 -10.41 12.69 -10.99
N ARG A 275 -11.49 13.46 -11.06
CA ARG A 275 -11.66 14.59 -11.96
C ARG A 275 -12.39 15.72 -11.25
N GLU A 276 -12.24 16.91 -11.78
CA GLU A 276 -13.09 18.05 -11.45
C GLU A 276 -14.04 18.25 -12.64
N PRO A 277 -15.32 17.87 -12.54
CA PRO A 277 -16.23 17.85 -13.68
C PRO A 277 -16.31 19.17 -14.41
N ASP A 278 -16.43 20.29 -13.69
CA ASP A 278 -16.50 21.63 -14.30
C ASP A 278 -15.23 22.08 -15.00
N HIS A 279 -14.09 21.47 -14.69
CA HIS A 279 -12.82 21.74 -15.32
C HIS A 279 -12.55 20.79 -16.50
N PHE A 280 -12.97 19.53 -16.35
CA PHE A 280 -12.70 18.48 -17.32
C PHE A 280 -13.64 18.52 -18.53
N TYR A 281 -14.93 18.75 -18.31
CA TYR A 281 -15.96 18.78 -19.34
C TYR A 281 -16.30 20.20 -19.78
N THR A 282 -16.70 20.36 -21.03
CA THR A 282 -17.33 21.59 -21.50
C THR A 282 -18.74 21.74 -20.91
N LYS A 283 -19.25 22.99 -20.84
CA LYS A 283 -20.62 23.25 -20.40
C LYS A 283 -21.67 22.50 -21.24
N SER A 284 -21.42 22.35 -22.55
CA SER A 284 -22.32 21.61 -23.43
C SER A 284 -22.36 20.12 -23.08
N GLU A 285 -21.21 19.51 -22.80
CA GLU A 285 -21.14 18.10 -22.37
C GLU A 285 -21.82 17.91 -21.00
N LEU A 286 -21.57 18.78 -20.02
CA LEU A 286 -22.22 18.69 -18.70
C LEU A 286 -23.73 18.79 -18.77
N ASN A 287 -24.27 19.58 -19.72
CA ASN A 287 -25.70 19.72 -19.94
C ASN A 287 -26.30 18.64 -20.85
N SER A 288 -25.51 17.71 -21.36
CA SER A 288 -26.03 16.60 -22.16
C SER A 288 -26.88 15.66 -21.32
N SER A 289 -27.90 15.05 -21.96
CA SER A 289 -28.81 14.14 -21.27
C SER A 289 -28.08 12.88 -20.77
N TYR A 290 -28.22 12.62 -19.49
CA TYR A 290 -27.71 11.41 -18.83
C TYR A 290 -28.59 11.11 -17.60
N VAL A 291 -29.53 10.19 -17.74
CA VAL A 291 -30.47 9.85 -16.66
C VAL A 291 -29.78 8.98 -15.60
N SER A 292 -29.80 9.46 -14.37
CA SER A 292 -29.22 8.76 -13.21
C SER A 292 -29.99 9.14 -11.93
N PRO A 293 -29.77 8.47 -10.80
CA PRO A 293 -30.34 8.88 -9.50
C PRO A 293 -29.90 10.28 -9.03
N PHE A 294 -28.89 10.88 -9.65
CA PHE A 294 -28.37 12.21 -9.32
C PHE A 294 -29.02 13.33 -10.14
N GLY A 295 -29.75 12.99 -11.21
CA GLY A 295 -30.41 13.93 -12.11
C GLY A 295 -30.40 13.45 -13.56
N ASP A 296 -30.78 14.35 -14.47
CA ASP A 296 -31.01 14.05 -15.90
C ASP A 296 -29.86 14.49 -16.81
N THR A 297 -28.81 15.07 -16.24
CA THR A 297 -27.65 15.56 -17.00
C THR A 297 -26.34 14.83 -16.65
N LEU A 298 -25.40 14.84 -17.59
CA LEU A 298 -24.05 14.30 -17.37
C LEU A 298 -23.36 15.01 -16.20
N GLY A 299 -23.55 16.32 -16.05
CA GLY A 299 -22.98 17.11 -14.97
C GLY A 299 -23.46 16.66 -13.59
N GLU A 300 -24.77 16.49 -13.43
CA GLU A 300 -25.36 15.98 -12.18
C GLU A 300 -24.85 14.58 -11.85
N TYR A 301 -24.84 13.68 -12.81
CA TYR A 301 -24.25 12.35 -12.66
C TYR A 301 -22.78 12.41 -12.22
N ARG A 302 -21.94 13.16 -12.96
CA ARG A 302 -20.50 13.23 -12.68
C ARG A 302 -20.21 13.84 -11.31
N ASN A 303 -20.90 14.90 -10.92
CA ASN A 303 -20.75 15.49 -9.60
C ASN A 303 -21.26 14.57 -8.49
N GLY A 304 -22.34 13.82 -8.75
CA GLY A 304 -22.92 12.89 -7.76
C GLY A 304 -22.02 11.69 -7.44
N VAL A 305 -21.25 11.20 -8.42
CA VAL A 305 -20.37 10.03 -8.22
C VAL A 305 -18.91 10.39 -7.91
N GLU A 306 -18.50 11.66 -8.00
CA GLU A 306 -17.12 12.04 -7.67
C GLU A 306 -16.89 12.00 -6.15
N LEU A 307 -15.77 11.39 -5.76
CA LEU A 307 -15.36 11.35 -4.36
C LEU A 307 -14.88 12.73 -3.90
N SER A 308 -15.37 13.18 -2.77
CA SER A 308 -14.83 14.34 -2.07
C SER A 308 -13.41 14.07 -1.54
N LEU A 309 -12.68 15.14 -1.24
CA LEU A 309 -11.35 14.99 -0.65
C LEU A 309 -11.38 14.27 0.71
N ASP A 310 -12.43 14.46 1.51
CA ASP A 310 -12.57 13.79 2.80
C ASP A 310 -12.86 12.30 2.65
N GLN A 311 -13.64 11.90 1.64
CA GLN A 311 -13.82 10.48 1.31
C GLN A 311 -12.52 9.83 0.83
N ILE A 312 -11.70 10.55 0.04
CA ILE A 312 -10.39 10.06 -0.40
C ILE A 312 -9.42 9.96 0.78
N LYS A 313 -9.43 10.91 1.72
CA LYS A 313 -8.65 10.80 2.98
C LYS A 313 -9.08 9.57 3.78
N TYR A 314 -10.38 9.33 3.88
CA TYR A 314 -10.89 8.14 4.55
C TYR A 314 -10.42 6.85 3.85
N LEU A 315 -10.53 6.78 2.51
CA LEU A 315 -10.01 5.67 1.71
C LEU A 315 -8.51 5.47 1.94
N HIS A 316 -7.71 6.55 1.91
CA HIS A 316 -6.28 6.49 2.13
C HIS A 316 -5.94 5.85 3.48
N ASN A 317 -6.54 6.36 4.57
CA ASN A 317 -6.32 5.82 5.91
C ASN A 317 -6.76 4.35 6.00
N TYR A 318 -7.87 4.00 5.35
CA TYR A 318 -8.37 2.64 5.31
C TYR A 318 -7.44 1.69 4.56
N CYS A 319 -6.95 2.08 3.39
CA CYS A 319 -5.99 1.30 2.61
C CYS A 319 -4.68 1.10 3.37
N VAL A 320 -4.19 2.13 4.08
CA VAL A 320 -3.04 2.01 4.99
C VAL A 320 -3.32 0.98 6.09
N GLN A 321 -4.47 1.06 6.74
CA GLN A 321 -4.88 0.09 7.77
C GLN A 321 -4.94 -1.35 7.25
N LYS A 322 -5.46 -1.51 6.04
CA LYS A 322 -5.58 -2.83 5.39
C LYS A 322 -4.28 -3.30 4.73
N GLN A 323 -3.27 -2.47 4.72
CA GLN A 323 -1.97 -2.74 4.09
C GLN A 323 -2.09 -3.06 2.59
N ILE A 324 -2.99 -2.37 1.90
CA ILE A 324 -3.14 -2.43 0.44
C ILE A 324 -2.76 -1.09 -0.19
N PRO A 325 -1.83 -1.04 -1.14
CA PRO A 325 -1.50 0.18 -1.83
C PRO A 325 -2.66 0.65 -2.70
N TRP A 326 -2.74 1.96 -2.88
CA TRP A 326 -3.70 2.55 -3.78
C TRP A 326 -3.10 3.72 -4.57
N PHE A 327 -3.66 3.99 -5.73
CA PHE A 327 -3.36 5.16 -6.52
C PHE A 327 -4.58 5.63 -7.32
N SER A 328 -4.43 6.68 -8.10
CA SER A 328 -5.54 7.27 -8.85
C SER A 328 -5.18 7.51 -10.32
N SER A 329 -6.16 7.34 -11.19
CA SER A 329 -6.18 8.05 -12.46
C SER A 329 -6.44 9.53 -12.20
N VAL A 330 -5.63 10.40 -12.81
CA VAL A 330 -5.83 11.86 -12.80
C VAL A 330 -6.26 12.31 -14.18
N LEU A 331 -7.37 13.05 -14.25
CA LEU A 331 -7.94 13.45 -15.53
C LEU A 331 -7.70 14.93 -15.86
N ASP A 332 -7.38 15.73 -14.84
CA ASP A 332 -7.13 17.16 -14.97
C ASP A 332 -6.14 17.67 -13.92
N LEU A 333 -5.60 18.86 -14.14
CA LEU A 333 -4.61 19.46 -13.24
C LEU A 333 -5.16 19.79 -11.84
N PRO A 334 -6.39 20.30 -11.66
CA PRO A 334 -6.96 20.49 -10.33
C PRO A 334 -7.07 19.20 -9.52
N SER A 335 -7.55 18.10 -10.13
CA SER A 335 -7.63 16.82 -9.42
C SER A 335 -6.25 16.25 -9.08
N TYR A 336 -5.27 16.39 -9.98
CA TYR A 336 -3.89 16.04 -9.69
C TYR A 336 -3.35 16.83 -8.49
N ASN A 337 -3.54 18.15 -8.45
CA ASN A 337 -3.08 18.98 -7.33
C ASN A 337 -3.74 18.60 -6.00
N LYS A 338 -5.04 18.28 -6.01
CA LYS A 338 -5.76 17.80 -4.81
C LYS A 338 -5.21 16.48 -4.28
N LEU A 339 -4.78 15.57 -5.17
CA LEU A 339 -4.25 14.26 -4.78
C LEU A 339 -2.78 14.31 -4.31
N ASN A 340 -2.04 15.38 -4.61
CA ASN A 340 -0.65 15.53 -4.19
C ASN A 340 -0.45 15.50 -2.67
N ILE A 341 -1.48 15.81 -1.87
CA ILE A 341 -1.41 15.72 -0.41
C ILE A 341 -1.20 14.29 0.10
N PHE A 342 -1.60 13.28 -0.69
CA PHE A 342 -1.45 11.87 -0.33
C PHE A 342 -0.08 11.30 -0.73
N ASN A 343 0.71 12.05 -1.49
CA ASN A 343 2.02 11.63 -1.97
C ASN A 343 2.01 10.19 -2.52
N LEU A 344 1.14 9.93 -3.49
CA LEU A 344 0.93 8.59 -4.04
C LEU A 344 2.21 8.07 -4.72
N PHE A 345 2.52 6.78 -4.48
CA PHE A 345 3.67 6.12 -5.10
C PHE A 345 3.52 5.96 -6.61
N ALA A 346 2.28 5.92 -7.11
CA ALA A 346 1.94 5.76 -8.52
C ALA A 346 0.82 6.72 -8.96
N ILE A 347 0.85 7.09 -10.22
CA ILE A 347 -0.21 7.85 -10.90
C ILE A 347 -0.53 7.14 -12.22
N LYS A 348 -1.81 7.07 -12.56
CA LYS A 348 -2.26 6.60 -13.86
C LYS A 348 -2.62 7.75 -14.78
N ILE A 349 -2.08 7.69 -15.99
CA ILE A 349 -2.48 8.50 -17.13
C ILE A 349 -3.39 7.64 -18.01
N PRO A 350 -4.72 7.83 -17.95
CA PRO A 350 -5.67 7.03 -18.73
C PRO A 350 -5.67 7.50 -20.21
N SER A 351 -6.10 6.63 -21.11
CA SER A 351 -6.24 6.96 -22.55
C SER A 351 -7.12 8.17 -22.81
N THR A 352 -8.09 8.43 -21.96
CA THR A 352 -9.01 9.58 -22.03
C THR A 352 -8.30 10.93 -22.16
N ILE A 353 -7.11 11.07 -21.55
CA ILE A 353 -6.35 12.33 -21.59
C ILE A 353 -5.11 12.26 -22.49
N SER A 354 -4.98 11.27 -23.33
CA SER A 354 -3.80 11.10 -24.22
C SER A 354 -3.48 12.32 -25.07
N GLN A 355 -4.50 13.14 -25.41
CA GLN A 355 -4.33 14.39 -26.16
C GLN A 355 -3.92 15.59 -25.29
N HIS A 356 -3.97 15.48 -23.94
CA HIS A 356 -3.66 16.56 -23.01
C HIS A 356 -2.16 16.67 -22.73
N LYS A 357 -1.35 16.81 -23.78
CA LYS A 357 0.12 16.74 -23.71
C LYS A 357 0.75 17.69 -22.68
N ASN A 358 0.23 18.92 -22.55
CA ASN A 358 0.73 19.89 -21.57
C ASN A 358 0.52 19.41 -20.14
N PHE A 359 -0.65 18.85 -19.86
CA PHE A 359 -0.96 18.29 -18.53
C PHE A 359 -0.08 17.06 -18.26
N ILE A 360 0.04 16.12 -19.20
CA ILE A 360 0.91 14.95 -19.08
C ILE A 360 2.36 15.36 -18.84
N SER A 361 2.85 16.37 -19.58
CA SER A 361 4.21 16.93 -19.36
C SER A 361 4.37 17.57 -17.98
N SER A 362 3.32 18.10 -17.37
CA SER A 362 3.39 18.60 -15.99
C SER A 362 3.54 17.46 -14.97
N ILE A 363 2.91 16.31 -15.22
CA ILE A 363 3.03 15.11 -14.37
C ILE A 363 4.46 14.56 -14.39
N SER A 364 5.22 14.66 -15.49
CA SER A 364 6.61 14.18 -15.54
C SER A 364 7.53 14.85 -14.52
N LYS A 365 7.18 16.07 -14.11
CA LYS A 365 7.90 16.83 -13.08
C LYS A 365 7.48 16.48 -11.65
N SER A 366 6.51 15.56 -11.48
CA SER A 366 6.05 15.11 -10.17
C SER A 366 7.13 14.34 -9.43
N LYS A 367 6.95 14.24 -8.11
CA LYS A 367 7.78 13.37 -7.27
C LYS A 367 7.31 11.91 -7.24
N THR A 368 6.20 11.61 -7.90
CA THR A 368 5.66 10.25 -8.00
C THR A 368 6.66 9.35 -8.73
N GLU A 369 6.92 8.18 -8.18
CA GLU A 369 7.96 7.28 -8.68
C GLU A 369 7.48 6.40 -9.83
N MET A 370 6.25 5.93 -9.79
CA MET A 370 5.70 5.06 -10.83
C MET A 370 4.62 5.77 -11.65
N ILE A 371 4.74 5.68 -12.96
CA ILE A 371 3.75 6.23 -13.89
C ILE A 371 3.19 5.10 -14.75
N LEU A 372 1.90 4.86 -14.64
CA LEU A 372 1.20 3.92 -15.51
C LEU A 372 0.53 4.70 -16.64
N VAL A 373 0.71 4.27 -17.89
CA VAL A 373 0.13 4.95 -19.06
C VAL A 373 -0.64 3.93 -19.90
N SER A 374 -1.94 4.16 -20.10
CA SER A 374 -2.74 3.44 -21.10
C SER A 374 -2.50 3.99 -22.50
N THR A 375 -2.32 3.07 -23.45
CA THR A 375 -2.00 3.42 -24.85
C THR A 375 -3.23 3.42 -25.77
N GLY A 376 -4.44 3.33 -25.21
CA GLY A 376 -5.68 3.40 -25.99
C GLY A 376 -5.86 4.75 -26.69
N ALA A 377 -6.47 4.75 -27.88
CA ALA A 377 -6.67 5.92 -28.73
C ALA A 377 -5.37 6.68 -29.06
N THR A 378 -4.22 5.98 -29.13
CA THR A 378 -2.91 6.58 -29.41
C THR A 378 -2.16 5.86 -30.54
N THR A 379 -1.06 6.45 -30.98
CA THR A 379 -0.16 5.89 -31.98
C THR A 379 1.22 5.57 -31.40
N MET A 380 2.08 4.93 -32.19
CA MET A 380 3.48 4.65 -31.78
C MET A 380 4.26 5.94 -31.50
N ASP A 381 3.95 7.07 -32.15
CA ASP A 381 4.60 8.36 -31.88
C ASP A 381 4.28 8.86 -30.46
N TYR A 382 3.04 8.68 -30.03
CA TYR A 382 2.67 8.98 -28.64
C TYR A 382 3.43 8.09 -27.64
N ILE A 383 3.54 6.79 -27.93
CA ILE A 383 4.25 5.85 -27.08
C ILE A 383 5.74 6.21 -26.99
N ASN A 384 6.37 6.54 -28.10
CA ASN A 384 7.75 7.01 -28.13
C ASN A 384 7.93 8.27 -27.28
N TRP A 385 7.04 9.25 -27.43
CA TRP A 385 7.05 10.48 -26.63
C TRP A 385 6.89 10.19 -25.13
N ILE A 386 6.02 9.26 -24.74
CA ILE A 386 5.82 8.86 -23.33
C ILE A 386 7.08 8.20 -22.76
N ILE A 387 7.75 7.33 -23.52
CA ILE A 387 8.99 6.69 -23.07
C ILE A 387 10.07 7.74 -22.80
N ASP A 388 10.22 8.72 -23.70
CA ASP A 388 11.19 9.80 -23.54
C ASP A 388 10.84 10.71 -22.35
N LEU A 389 9.54 11.04 -22.20
CA LEU A 389 9.06 11.94 -21.16
C LEU A 389 9.24 11.39 -19.74
N PHE A 390 9.11 10.07 -19.56
CA PHE A 390 9.16 9.39 -18.26
C PHE A 390 10.38 8.48 -18.10
N GLU A 391 11.47 8.74 -18.83
CA GLU A 391 12.70 7.93 -18.78
C GLU A 391 13.26 7.78 -17.36
N SER A 392 13.11 8.79 -16.51
CA SER A 392 13.61 8.78 -15.11
C SER A 392 12.66 8.13 -14.11
N LYS A 393 11.51 7.56 -14.55
CA LYS A 393 10.46 6.99 -13.71
C LYS A 393 10.33 5.49 -13.94
N HIS A 394 9.71 4.79 -12.97
CA HIS A 394 9.18 3.46 -13.23
C HIS A 394 7.96 3.57 -14.16
N LEU A 395 8.21 3.45 -15.45
CA LEU A 395 7.15 3.53 -16.45
C LEU A 395 6.48 2.17 -16.63
N VAL A 396 5.12 2.16 -16.62
CA VAL A 396 4.30 1.01 -16.99
C VAL A 396 3.52 1.36 -18.24
N LEU A 397 3.84 0.71 -19.36
CA LEU A 397 3.10 0.86 -20.62
C LEU A 397 1.99 -0.18 -20.69
N MET A 398 0.75 0.24 -20.69
CA MET A 398 -0.42 -0.64 -20.68
C MET A 398 -1.10 -0.64 -22.04
N GLN A 399 -0.99 -1.77 -22.79
CA GLN A 399 -1.85 -1.97 -23.96
C GLN A 399 -3.31 -1.85 -23.55
N CYS A 400 -4.07 -1.14 -24.35
CA CYS A 400 -5.46 -0.82 -24.09
C CYS A 400 -6.18 -0.49 -25.39
N THR A 401 -7.44 -0.90 -25.52
CA THR A 401 -8.38 -0.40 -26.54
C THR A 401 -9.53 0.31 -25.81
N SER A 402 -9.75 1.59 -26.13
CA SER A 402 -10.69 2.45 -25.41
C SER A 402 -12.12 2.35 -25.94
N SER A 403 -12.63 1.14 -26.09
CA SER A 403 -14.05 0.81 -26.31
C SER A 403 -14.59 -0.01 -25.15
N TYR A 404 -15.88 0.15 -24.80
CA TYR A 404 -16.49 -0.40 -23.59
C TYR A 404 -17.88 -0.99 -23.88
N PRO A 405 -18.00 -2.31 -24.10
CA PRO A 405 -16.92 -3.30 -24.10
C PRO A 405 -16.01 -3.19 -25.34
N CYS A 406 -14.80 -3.71 -25.19
CA CYS A 406 -13.90 -3.96 -26.30
C CYS A 406 -14.23 -5.32 -26.92
N GLU A 407 -14.52 -5.36 -28.21
CA GLU A 407 -14.69 -6.61 -28.93
C GLU A 407 -13.38 -7.40 -28.97
N SER A 408 -13.47 -8.73 -28.94
CA SER A 408 -12.28 -9.61 -28.89
C SER A 408 -11.33 -9.39 -30.07
N SER A 409 -11.85 -9.07 -31.27
CA SER A 409 -11.06 -8.75 -32.47
C SER A 409 -10.24 -7.47 -32.30
N ASP A 410 -10.69 -6.54 -31.45
CA ASP A 410 -10.15 -5.19 -31.29
C ASP A 410 -9.16 -5.07 -30.13
N CYS A 411 -9.04 -6.09 -29.28
CA CYS A 411 -8.09 -6.11 -28.17
C CYS A 411 -6.63 -5.93 -28.61
N ASN A 412 -6.31 -6.42 -29.80
CA ASN A 412 -5.01 -6.28 -30.47
C ASN A 412 -3.80 -6.54 -29.54
N ILE A 413 -3.88 -7.63 -28.76
CA ILE A 413 -2.89 -7.99 -27.73
C ILE A 413 -1.47 -8.13 -28.32
N LYS A 414 -1.35 -8.47 -29.62
CA LYS A 414 -0.05 -8.60 -30.29
C LYS A 414 0.78 -7.30 -30.30
N VAL A 415 0.18 -6.15 -30.02
CA VAL A 415 0.90 -4.88 -29.81
C VAL A 415 1.92 -5.00 -28.70
N LEU A 416 1.67 -5.80 -27.64
CA LEU A 416 2.61 -6.02 -26.55
C LEU A 416 3.98 -6.50 -27.04
N SER A 417 4.02 -7.43 -28.01
CA SER A 417 5.30 -7.87 -28.59
C SER A 417 6.06 -6.75 -29.31
N LYS A 418 5.33 -5.79 -29.93
CA LYS A 418 5.97 -4.62 -30.52
C LYS A 418 6.52 -3.66 -29.48
N LEU A 419 5.78 -3.49 -28.38
CA LEU A 419 6.23 -2.67 -27.25
C LEU A 419 7.47 -3.28 -26.57
N GLU A 420 7.48 -4.61 -26.37
CA GLU A 420 8.63 -5.32 -25.83
C GLU A 420 9.89 -5.11 -26.68
N ASN A 421 9.79 -5.32 -27.98
CA ASN A 421 10.90 -5.09 -28.91
C ASN A 421 11.39 -3.64 -28.87
N LEU A 422 10.46 -2.66 -28.86
CA LEU A 422 10.80 -1.24 -28.76
C LEU A 422 11.56 -0.92 -27.47
N LEU A 423 11.12 -1.48 -26.32
CA LEU A 423 11.79 -1.28 -25.03
C LEU A 423 13.19 -1.91 -25.01
N MET A 424 13.35 -3.10 -25.62
CA MET A 424 14.66 -3.75 -25.77
C MET A 424 15.62 -2.92 -26.63
N GLU A 425 15.17 -2.44 -27.80
CA GLU A 425 15.96 -1.60 -28.69
C GLU A 425 16.42 -0.31 -28.01
N ARG A 426 15.54 0.30 -27.21
CA ARG A 426 15.82 1.53 -26.45
C ARG A 426 16.58 1.29 -25.15
N LYS A 427 16.82 0.05 -24.75
CA LYS A 427 17.38 -0.34 -23.44
C LYS A 427 16.60 0.28 -22.28
N ASN A 428 15.28 0.40 -22.44
CA ASN A 428 14.38 0.98 -21.45
C ASN A 428 13.81 -0.12 -20.56
N ASN A 429 13.72 0.14 -19.25
CA ASN A 429 13.27 -0.82 -18.22
C ASN A 429 11.76 -0.70 -17.90
N ALA A 430 10.95 -0.09 -18.77
CA ALA A 430 9.53 0.00 -18.55
C ALA A 430 8.88 -1.39 -18.42
N THR A 431 7.91 -1.49 -17.54
CA THR A 431 7.10 -2.71 -17.38
C THR A 431 5.93 -2.69 -18.36
N LEU A 432 5.63 -3.83 -18.98
CA LEU A 432 4.43 -3.97 -19.81
C LEU A 432 3.22 -4.33 -18.94
N GLY A 433 2.08 -3.74 -19.29
CA GLY A 433 0.79 -4.02 -18.67
C GLY A 433 -0.34 -4.15 -19.67
N TYR A 434 -1.50 -4.53 -19.19
CA TYR A 434 -2.74 -4.58 -19.96
C TYR A 434 -3.87 -3.94 -19.17
N SER A 435 -4.51 -2.91 -19.74
CA SER A 435 -5.72 -2.27 -19.20
C SER A 435 -6.92 -2.80 -19.98
N SER A 436 -7.63 -3.76 -19.37
CA SER A 436 -8.62 -4.60 -20.04
C SER A 436 -10.01 -3.97 -20.02
N HIS A 437 -10.61 -3.83 -21.20
CA HIS A 437 -12.00 -3.41 -21.40
C HIS A 437 -12.83 -4.47 -22.14
N ASP A 438 -12.26 -5.63 -22.39
CA ASP A 438 -12.92 -6.83 -22.88
C ASP A 438 -13.69 -7.54 -21.77
N ILE A 439 -14.59 -8.44 -22.12
CA ILE A 439 -15.34 -9.27 -21.17
C ILE A 439 -14.54 -10.54 -20.89
N GLY A 440 -14.45 -10.90 -19.62
CA GLY A 440 -13.75 -12.09 -19.15
C GLY A 440 -12.25 -11.90 -18.98
N GLU A 441 -11.48 -13.01 -18.99
CA GLU A 441 -10.06 -13.07 -18.63
C GLU A 441 -9.14 -13.46 -19.80
N LEU A 442 -9.69 -13.96 -20.92
CA LEU A 442 -8.89 -14.55 -22.00
C LEU A 442 -7.86 -13.60 -22.60
N ALA A 443 -8.26 -12.35 -22.90
CA ALA A 443 -7.33 -11.36 -23.46
C ALA A 443 -6.21 -11.03 -22.47
N SER A 444 -6.50 -11.01 -21.17
CA SER A 444 -5.49 -10.79 -20.12
C SER A 444 -4.52 -11.97 -20.00
N GLN A 445 -5.00 -13.22 -20.15
CA GLN A 445 -4.13 -14.41 -20.20
C GLN A 445 -3.20 -14.37 -21.41
N LEU A 446 -3.71 -13.98 -22.59
CA LEU A 446 -2.90 -13.80 -23.79
C LEU A 446 -1.89 -12.65 -23.62
N ALA A 447 -2.30 -11.55 -22.98
CA ALA A 447 -1.42 -10.44 -22.68
C ALA A 447 -0.27 -10.87 -21.75
N LEU A 448 -0.56 -11.69 -20.73
CA LEU A 448 0.44 -12.29 -19.85
C LEU A 448 1.47 -13.10 -20.65
N ALA A 449 1.01 -13.93 -21.60
CA ALA A 449 1.87 -14.72 -22.47
C ALA A 449 2.77 -13.86 -23.36
N LEU A 450 2.33 -12.65 -23.71
CA LEU A 450 3.08 -11.67 -24.52
C LEU A 450 3.82 -10.62 -23.67
N GLY A 451 4.11 -10.90 -22.41
CA GLY A 451 4.99 -10.09 -21.59
C GLY A 451 4.31 -9.06 -20.69
N ALA A 452 2.98 -8.90 -20.71
CA ALA A 452 2.30 -8.07 -19.72
C ALA A 452 2.46 -8.64 -18.32
N ARG A 453 2.63 -7.76 -17.33
CA ARG A 453 2.84 -8.14 -15.93
C ARG A 453 1.91 -7.40 -14.97
N ILE A 454 1.41 -6.23 -15.34
CA ILE A 454 0.48 -5.43 -14.54
C ILE A 454 -0.85 -5.38 -15.29
N PHE A 455 -1.92 -5.82 -14.61
CA PHE A 455 -3.25 -5.99 -15.19
C PHE A 455 -4.25 -5.09 -14.48
N GLU A 456 -4.88 -4.20 -15.21
CA GLU A 456 -5.93 -3.31 -14.70
C GLU A 456 -7.28 -3.78 -15.21
N LYS A 457 -8.25 -3.95 -14.31
CA LYS A 457 -9.61 -4.37 -14.62
C LYS A 457 -10.62 -3.56 -13.83
N HIS A 458 -11.70 -3.12 -14.47
CA HIS A 458 -12.82 -2.47 -13.81
C HIS A 458 -13.54 -3.44 -12.87
N ILE A 459 -13.97 -2.92 -11.72
CA ILE A 459 -14.61 -3.69 -10.64
C ILE A 459 -15.94 -3.04 -10.29
N LYS A 460 -16.95 -3.87 -10.01
CA LYS A 460 -18.26 -3.45 -9.51
C LYS A 460 -18.73 -4.30 -8.33
N LEU A 461 -19.71 -3.79 -7.61
CA LEU A 461 -20.44 -4.49 -6.55
C LEU A 461 -21.91 -4.57 -6.97
N GLY A 462 -22.30 -5.69 -7.58
CA GLY A 462 -23.58 -5.81 -8.27
C GLY A 462 -23.69 -4.94 -9.53
N SER A 463 -24.58 -5.31 -10.44
CA SER A 463 -24.74 -4.61 -11.72
C SER A 463 -25.66 -3.40 -11.58
N ILE A 464 -25.19 -2.24 -12.05
CA ILE A 464 -25.91 -0.98 -12.04
C ILE A 464 -25.84 -0.34 -13.44
N PRO A 465 -26.84 -0.59 -14.30
CA PRO A 465 -26.76 -0.28 -15.73
C PRO A 465 -26.51 1.19 -16.10
N TRP A 466 -26.87 2.13 -15.22
CA TRP A 466 -26.62 3.56 -15.45
C TRP A 466 -25.20 3.99 -15.05
N VAL A 467 -24.41 3.13 -14.42
CA VAL A 467 -23.01 3.45 -14.09
C VAL A 467 -22.14 3.24 -15.31
N HIS A 468 -21.35 4.24 -15.63
CA HIS A 468 -20.40 4.17 -16.74
C HIS A 468 -19.37 3.07 -16.49
N PHE A 469 -19.12 2.20 -17.49
CA PHE A 469 -18.25 1.03 -17.45
C PHE A 469 -18.79 -0.21 -16.68
N ASP A 470 -20.04 -0.23 -16.24
CA ASP A 470 -20.62 -1.39 -15.58
C ASP A 470 -20.50 -2.67 -16.42
N SER A 471 -20.68 -2.57 -17.73
CA SER A 471 -20.68 -3.72 -18.65
C SER A 471 -19.34 -4.48 -18.70
N VAL A 472 -18.22 -3.81 -18.44
CA VAL A 472 -16.85 -4.41 -18.51
C VAL A 472 -16.27 -4.72 -17.14
N ALA A 473 -16.96 -4.35 -16.07
CA ALA A 473 -16.49 -4.50 -14.71
C ALA A 473 -16.76 -5.92 -14.17
N LEU A 474 -15.77 -6.49 -13.49
CA LEU A 474 -15.91 -7.75 -12.76
C LEU A 474 -16.75 -7.55 -11.50
N ASP A 475 -17.72 -8.42 -11.31
CA ASP A 475 -18.68 -8.33 -10.21
C ASP A 475 -18.15 -9.05 -8.96
N LEU A 476 -17.90 -8.27 -7.91
CA LEU A 476 -17.40 -8.79 -6.62
C LEU A 476 -18.40 -9.72 -5.93
N GLU A 477 -19.71 -9.49 -6.09
CA GLU A 477 -20.74 -10.37 -5.50
C GLU A 477 -20.72 -11.78 -6.15
N LYS A 478 -20.28 -11.86 -7.41
CA LYS A 478 -20.17 -13.12 -8.16
C LYS A 478 -18.78 -13.77 -8.10
N LEU A 479 -17.89 -13.21 -7.29
CA LEU A 479 -16.49 -13.64 -7.18
C LEU A 479 -15.74 -13.61 -8.54
N GLU A 480 -16.11 -12.69 -9.43
CA GLU A 480 -15.52 -12.64 -10.78
C GLU A 480 -14.07 -12.15 -10.73
N LEU A 481 -13.70 -11.30 -9.77
CA LEU A 481 -12.31 -10.91 -9.57
C LEU A 481 -11.45 -12.09 -9.10
N ALA A 482 -11.94 -12.92 -8.18
CA ALA A 482 -11.21 -14.11 -7.74
C ALA A 482 -10.95 -15.08 -8.91
N LYS A 483 -11.97 -15.33 -9.75
CA LYS A 483 -11.82 -16.16 -10.96
C LYS A 483 -10.81 -15.57 -11.94
N TYR A 484 -10.84 -14.26 -12.13
CA TYR A 484 -9.89 -13.55 -12.99
C TYR A 484 -8.45 -13.70 -12.49
N VAL A 485 -8.23 -13.53 -11.19
CA VAL A 485 -6.92 -13.72 -10.54
C VAL A 485 -6.44 -15.16 -10.72
N GLU A 486 -7.29 -16.15 -10.39
CA GLU A 486 -6.99 -17.57 -10.56
C GLU A 486 -6.62 -17.92 -12.01
N ALA A 487 -7.34 -17.36 -12.99
CA ALA A 487 -7.07 -17.58 -14.41
C ALA A 487 -5.70 -17.06 -14.83
N LEU A 488 -5.29 -15.88 -14.35
CA LEU A 488 -3.97 -15.32 -14.64
C LEU A 488 -2.85 -16.12 -13.99
N ILE A 489 -3.07 -16.62 -12.78
CA ILE A 489 -2.12 -17.47 -12.08
C ILE A 489 -1.95 -18.80 -12.81
N LEU A 490 -3.06 -19.42 -13.19
CA LEU A 490 -3.04 -20.66 -13.96
C LEU A 490 -2.30 -20.47 -15.28
N ALA A 491 -2.57 -19.38 -16.00
CA ALA A 491 -1.88 -19.04 -17.24
C ALA A 491 -0.37 -18.88 -17.02
N LYS A 492 0.04 -18.18 -15.95
CA LYS A 492 1.46 -18.02 -15.59
C LYS A 492 2.13 -19.37 -15.29
N ASN A 493 1.44 -20.26 -14.56
CA ASN A 493 1.98 -21.58 -14.25
C ASN A 493 2.14 -22.44 -15.52
N ILE A 494 1.20 -22.33 -16.46
CA ILE A 494 1.26 -23.01 -17.77
C ILE A 494 2.43 -22.49 -18.61
N LEU A 495 2.72 -21.18 -18.58
CA LEU A 495 3.85 -20.60 -19.29
C LEU A 495 5.20 -21.18 -18.83
N GLY A 496 5.31 -21.54 -17.55
CA GLY A 496 6.53 -22.12 -16.99
C GLY A 496 7.74 -21.17 -17.02
N SER A 497 8.92 -21.76 -16.91
CA SER A 497 10.20 -21.03 -16.87
C SER A 497 10.81 -20.75 -18.25
N GLY A 498 10.30 -21.35 -19.32
CA GLY A 498 10.91 -21.32 -20.66
C GLY A 498 12.16 -22.21 -20.80
N VAL A 499 12.59 -22.88 -19.73
CA VAL A 499 13.75 -23.80 -19.78
C VAL A 499 13.25 -25.19 -20.14
N LYS A 500 13.73 -25.72 -21.28
CA LYS A 500 13.40 -27.09 -21.70
C LYS A 500 14.18 -28.12 -20.88
N THR A 501 13.49 -28.83 -20.02
CA THR A 501 14.05 -29.93 -19.20
C THR A 501 13.16 -31.16 -19.31
N VAL A 502 13.72 -32.33 -19.02
CA VAL A 502 12.92 -33.56 -18.85
C VAL A 502 12.37 -33.57 -17.44
N LEU A 503 11.04 -33.59 -17.32
CA LEU A 503 10.38 -33.60 -16.00
C LEU A 503 10.43 -35.01 -15.39
N PRO A 504 10.46 -35.13 -14.04
CA PRO A 504 10.44 -36.43 -13.36
C PRO A 504 9.20 -37.30 -13.71
N THR A 505 8.14 -36.65 -14.17
CA THR A 505 6.89 -37.32 -14.60
C THR A 505 6.91 -37.78 -16.04
N GLU A 506 7.90 -37.33 -16.84
CA GLU A 506 8.07 -37.77 -18.23
C GLU A 506 8.82 -39.09 -18.27
N HIS A 507 8.36 -39.99 -19.13
CA HIS A 507 9.04 -41.27 -19.39
C HIS A 507 8.83 -41.68 -20.84
N HIS A 508 9.84 -42.35 -21.38
CA HIS A 508 9.69 -42.98 -22.69
C HIS A 508 8.77 -44.19 -22.58
N LYS A 509 7.69 -44.18 -23.34
CA LYS A 509 6.70 -45.29 -23.36
C LYS A 509 7.30 -46.59 -23.86
N TYR A 510 8.27 -46.50 -24.77
CA TYR A 510 8.96 -47.65 -25.34
C TYR A 510 10.48 -47.46 -25.27
N LYS A 511 11.19 -48.57 -25.03
CA LYS A 511 12.66 -48.58 -25.12
C LYS A 511 13.07 -48.50 -26.59
N PRO A 512 14.20 -47.82 -26.93
CA PRO A 512 14.72 -47.85 -28.28
C PRO A 512 14.98 -49.33 -28.69
N ASN A 513 14.65 -49.68 -29.93
CA ASN A 513 15.01 -50.97 -30.46
C ASN A 513 16.50 -50.90 -30.90
N GLU A 514 17.37 -51.61 -30.18
CA GLU A 514 18.79 -51.61 -30.41
C GLU A 514 19.22 -52.04 -31.82
N ASN A 515 18.29 -52.64 -32.58
CA ASN A 515 18.55 -53.08 -33.97
C ASN A 515 18.38 -51.97 -35.01
N HIS A 516 18.10 -50.73 -34.60
CA HIS A 516 17.92 -49.58 -35.49
C HIS A 516 19.07 -48.56 -35.47
N TYR A 517 20.17 -48.90 -34.82
CA TYR A 517 21.39 -48.08 -34.82
C TYR A 517 22.54 -48.81 -35.47
#